data_87e4172cc5896042f046c4898240feaf
#
_entry.id   87e4172cc5896042f046c4898240feaf
#
_cell.length_a   1.000
_cell.length_b   1.000
_cell.length_c   1.000
_cell.angle_alpha   90.00
_cell.angle_beta   90.00
_cell.angle_gamma   90.00
#
_symmetry.space_group_name_H-M   'P 1'
#
loop_
_entity.id
_entity.type
_entity.pdbx_description
1 polymer ?
#
loop_
_entity_poly.entity_id
_entity_poly.type
_entity_poly.pdbx_seq_one_letter_code
_entity_poly.pdbx_strand_id
1 'polypeptide(L)'
;MAQAKLNSEFIATAAGDITVFNYDGETREYLSSSVEYLPVGVGIPANSSTEAPGEAKAGSAICRTKDFNAWEYVADHRGETVYSTETGDAMMVSLPGDYPEGTTTLAPSTPYDTWNGSEWVTDTEAQQAADVEAAEQQKAALLLEAQATISLWQTELQLGIISDEDKASLIAWMNYIKAVQAVDTSKAPDITWPDKPE
;
A
#
# COMPACT_ATOMS: atom_id res chain seq x y z
N MET A 1 -11.29 -33.76 -39.80
CA MET A 1 -12.55 -33.01 -40.03
C MET A 1 -12.27 -31.92 -41.05
N ALA A 2 -13.31 -31.40 -41.75
CA ALA A 2 -13.08 -30.35 -42.76
C ALA A 2 -12.72 -29.03 -42.04
N GLN A 3 -11.79 -28.28 -42.61
CA GLN A 3 -11.38 -26.98 -42.10
C GLN A 3 -12.33 -25.89 -42.59
N ALA A 4 -12.79 -24.98 -41.75
CA ALA A 4 -13.61 -23.87 -42.13
C ALA A 4 -12.82 -22.90 -43.05
N LYS A 5 -13.50 -22.33 -44.04
CA LYS A 5 -12.94 -21.25 -44.88
C LYS A 5 -13.66 -19.95 -44.54
N LEU A 6 -12.91 -18.90 -44.28
CA LEU A 6 -13.42 -17.58 -43.93
C LEU A 6 -13.30 -16.58 -45.07
N ASN A 7 -14.19 -15.61 -45.10
CA ASN A 7 -14.05 -14.40 -45.91
C ASN A 7 -13.23 -13.33 -45.17
N SER A 8 -13.10 -12.14 -45.75
CA SER A 8 -12.40 -11.00 -45.15
C SER A 8 -13.03 -10.44 -43.86
N GLU A 9 -14.29 -10.81 -43.58
CA GLU A 9 -15.01 -10.42 -42.39
C GLU A 9 -15.03 -11.53 -41.31
N PHE A 10 -14.16 -12.54 -41.48
CA PHE A 10 -14.06 -13.72 -40.62
C PHE A 10 -15.36 -14.55 -40.51
N ILE A 11 -16.22 -14.49 -41.57
CA ILE A 11 -17.45 -15.28 -41.67
C ILE A 11 -17.18 -16.55 -42.49
N ALA A 12 -17.63 -17.70 -42.02
CA ALA A 12 -17.41 -18.98 -42.70
C ALA A 12 -18.13 -19.05 -44.04
N THR A 13 -17.38 -19.26 -45.12
CA THR A 13 -17.87 -19.53 -46.48
C THR A 13 -17.96 -21.04 -46.76
N ALA A 14 -17.25 -21.86 -46.00
CA ALA A 14 -17.37 -23.30 -45.94
C ALA A 14 -17.35 -23.75 -44.46
N ALA A 15 -18.30 -24.63 -44.11
CA ALA A 15 -18.39 -25.16 -42.77
C ALA A 15 -17.22 -26.05 -42.41
N GLY A 16 -16.78 -26.01 -41.14
CA GLY A 16 -15.70 -26.85 -40.64
C GLY A 16 -15.14 -26.36 -39.31
N ASP A 17 -14.05 -27.00 -38.89
CA ASP A 17 -13.36 -26.66 -37.67
C ASP A 17 -12.30 -25.56 -37.97
N ILE A 18 -12.11 -24.68 -37.00
CA ILE A 18 -11.07 -23.66 -37.04
C ILE A 18 -10.46 -23.48 -35.65
N THR A 19 -9.16 -23.34 -35.55
CA THR A 19 -8.50 -22.94 -34.32
C THR A 19 -8.60 -21.42 -34.18
N VAL A 20 -9.07 -20.97 -33.02
CA VAL A 20 -9.10 -19.57 -32.65
C VAL A 20 -8.32 -19.34 -31.35
N PHE A 21 -7.79 -18.14 -31.20
CA PHE A 21 -6.99 -17.69 -30.07
C PHE A 21 -7.78 -16.61 -29.33
N ASN A 22 -8.24 -16.98 -28.13
CA ASN A 22 -9.16 -16.17 -27.32
C ASN A 22 -8.35 -15.17 -26.48
N TYR A 23 -8.87 -13.97 -26.34
CA TYR A 23 -8.28 -12.91 -25.55
C TYR A 23 -9.33 -12.24 -24.66
N ASP A 24 -8.89 -11.62 -23.59
CA ASP A 24 -9.75 -10.84 -22.70
C ASP A 24 -10.22 -9.56 -23.39
N GLY A 25 -11.52 -9.24 -23.32
CA GLY A 25 -12.11 -8.11 -24.03
C GLY A 25 -11.71 -6.73 -23.48
N GLU A 26 -11.22 -6.65 -22.23
CA GLU A 26 -10.81 -5.43 -21.54
C GLU A 26 -9.27 -5.26 -21.59
N THR A 27 -8.56 -6.27 -21.11
CA THR A 27 -7.08 -6.25 -21.07
C THR A 27 -6.44 -6.61 -22.40
N ARG A 28 -7.20 -7.26 -23.30
CA ARG A 28 -6.74 -7.78 -24.58
C ARG A 28 -5.69 -8.89 -24.46
N GLU A 29 -5.46 -9.41 -23.24
CA GLU A 29 -4.50 -10.46 -22.95
C GLU A 29 -4.93 -11.80 -23.56
N TYR A 30 -4.00 -12.53 -24.16
CA TYR A 30 -4.21 -13.88 -24.64
C TYR A 30 -4.56 -14.81 -23.47
N LEU A 31 -5.67 -15.55 -23.62
CA LEU A 31 -6.14 -16.47 -22.60
C LEU A 31 -5.90 -17.94 -22.96
N SER A 32 -6.32 -18.34 -24.15
CA SER A 32 -6.27 -19.74 -24.56
C SER A 32 -6.53 -19.90 -26.07
N SER A 33 -6.27 -21.08 -26.60
CA SER A 33 -6.77 -21.49 -27.92
C SER A 33 -7.89 -22.50 -27.79
N SER A 34 -8.84 -22.45 -28.70
CA SER A 34 -9.91 -23.44 -28.84
C SER A 34 -10.11 -23.82 -30.30
N VAL A 35 -10.76 -24.97 -30.52
CA VAL A 35 -11.21 -25.39 -31.86
C VAL A 35 -12.70 -25.22 -31.91
N GLU A 36 -13.17 -24.38 -32.85
CA GLU A 36 -14.58 -24.03 -33.02
C GLU A 36 -15.09 -24.61 -34.33
N TYR A 37 -16.27 -25.22 -34.31
CA TYR A 37 -16.96 -25.60 -35.52
C TYR A 37 -17.84 -24.43 -36.03
N LEU A 38 -17.53 -23.93 -37.21
CA LEU A 38 -18.30 -22.83 -37.82
C LEU A 38 -19.22 -23.36 -38.95
N PRO A 39 -20.54 -23.23 -38.81
CA PRO A 39 -21.46 -23.35 -39.93
C PRO A 39 -21.24 -22.24 -40.95
N VAL A 40 -21.64 -22.48 -42.20
CA VAL A 40 -21.62 -21.42 -43.24
C VAL A 40 -22.42 -20.21 -42.79
N GLY A 41 -21.88 -19.02 -42.94
CA GLY A 41 -22.51 -17.75 -42.56
C GLY A 41 -22.28 -17.34 -41.10
N VAL A 42 -21.58 -18.16 -40.30
CA VAL A 42 -21.25 -17.85 -38.90
C VAL A 42 -19.81 -17.33 -38.82
N GLY A 43 -19.58 -16.27 -38.03
CA GLY A 43 -18.25 -15.70 -37.76
C GLY A 43 -17.52 -16.41 -36.62
N ILE A 44 -16.23 -16.10 -36.45
CA ILE A 44 -15.48 -16.55 -35.29
C ILE A 44 -16.07 -15.96 -34.00
N PRO A 45 -15.84 -16.58 -32.82
CA PRO A 45 -16.31 -16.04 -31.54
C PRO A 45 -15.81 -14.62 -31.28
N ALA A 46 -16.56 -13.84 -30.53
CA ALA A 46 -16.10 -12.54 -30.05
C ALA A 46 -14.83 -12.71 -29.22
N ASN A 47 -13.97 -11.68 -29.21
CA ASN A 47 -12.69 -11.68 -28.50
C ASN A 47 -11.81 -12.88 -28.87
N SER A 48 -11.80 -13.24 -30.15
CA SER A 48 -10.92 -14.27 -30.70
C SER A 48 -10.23 -13.81 -32.00
N SER A 49 -9.15 -14.46 -32.33
CA SER A 49 -8.35 -14.23 -33.55
C SER A 49 -8.01 -15.55 -34.19
N THR A 50 -7.88 -15.58 -35.52
CA THR A 50 -7.36 -16.75 -36.23
C THR A 50 -5.84 -16.73 -36.34
N GLU A 51 -5.19 -15.61 -36.02
CA GLU A 51 -3.74 -15.46 -35.96
C GLU A 51 -3.24 -16.01 -34.62
N ALA A 52 -2.25 -16.88 -34.65
CA ALA A 52 -1.64 -17.43 -33.47
C ALA A 52 -0.78 -16.37 -32.74
N PRO A 53 -0.84 -16.30 -31.41
CA PRO A 53 0.09 -15.48 -30.64
C PRO A 53 1.51 -16.05 -30.76
N GLY A 54 2.50 -15.23 -30.44
CA GLY A 54 3.88 -15.68 -30.30
C GLY A 54 4.07 -16.60 -29.07
N GLU A 55 5.29 -17.08 -28.91
CA GLU A 55 5.65 -17.88 -27.72
C GLU A 55 5.72 -16.98 -26.48
N ALA A 56 5.36 -17.57 -25.30
CA ALA A 56 5.45 -16.87 -24.02
C ALA A 56 6.89 -16.42 -23.72
N LYS A 57 7.03 -15.19 -23.23
CA LYS A 57 8.32 -14.61 -22.81
C LYS A 57 8.24 -14.22 -21.35
N ALA A 58 9.29 -14.51 -20.58
CA ALA A 58 9.38 -14.11 -19.18
C ALA A 58 9.29 -12.58 -19.05
N GLY A 59 8.50 -12.10 -18.07
CA GLY A 59 8.30 -10.67 -17.82
C GLY A 59 7.45 -9.95 -18.86
N SER A 60 6.71 -10.70 -19.71
CA SER A 60 5.81 -10.11 -20.70
C SER A 60 4.50 -10.88 -20.79
N ALA A 61 3.40 -10.16 -20.94
CA ALA A 61 2.12 -10.68 -21.35
C ALA A 61 1.94 -10.52 -22.87
N ILE A 62 1.17 -11.44 -23.48
CA ILE A 62 0.82 -11.37 -24.91
C ILE A 62 -0.57 -10.76 -24.99
N CYS A 63 -0.69 -9.62 -25.65
CA CYS A 63 -1.97 -8.91 -25.80
C CYS A 63 -2.27 -8.64 -27.27
N ARG A 64 -3.56 -8.46 -27.61
CA ARG A 64 -3.91 -7.85 -28.90
C ARG A 64 -3.53 -6.38 -28.90
N THR A 65 -3.05 -5.88 -30.01
CA THR A 65 -2.85 -4.45 -30.23
C THR A 65 -4.14 -3.67 -30.06
N LYS A 66 -4.08 -2.36 -29.82
CA LYS A 66 -5.26 -1.49 -29.60
C LYS A 66 -6.26 -1.52 -30.76
N ASP A 67 -5.80 -1.76 -31.98
CA ASP A 67 -6.61 -1.90 -33.21
C ASP A 67 -7.00 -3.36 -33.51
N PHE A 68 -6.65 -4.31 -32.63
CA PHE A 68 -6.98 -5.73 -32.71
C PHE A 68 -6.45 -6.43 -33.98
N ASN A 69 -5.43 -5.92 -34.66
CA ASN A 69 -4.92 -6.45 -35.92
C ASN A 69 -3.68 -7.34 -35.77
N ALA A 70 -2.99 -7.31 -34.61
CA ALA A 70 -1.80 -8.11 -34.34
C ALA A 70 -1.67 -8.48 -32.87
N TRP A 71 -0.70 -9.35 -32.55
CA TRP A 71 -0.27 -9.63 -31.19
C TRP A 71 0.97 -8.81 -30.85
N GLU A 72 1.02 -8.30 -29.64
CA GLU A 72 2.15 -7.56 -29.08
C GLU A 72 2.55 -8.13 -27.72
N TYR A 73 3.80 -7.90 -27.33
CA TYR A 73 4.28 -8.20 -25.98
C TYR A 73 4.29 -6.91 -25.17
N VAL A 74 3.59 -6.91 -24.08
CA VAL A 74 3.59 -5.82 -23.09
C VAL A 74 4.33 -6.27 -21.84
N ALA A 75 4.89 -5.34 -21.08
CA ALA A 75 5.52 -5.66 -19.80
C ALA A 75 4.51 -6.34 -18.85
N ASP A 76 4.97 -7.25 -18.03
CA ASP A 76 4.14 -7.91 -17.00
C ASP A 76 4.73 -7.68 -15.62
N HIS A 77 4.24 -6.64 -14.96
CA HIS A 77 4.60 -6.24 -13.60
C HIS A 77 3.60 -6.72 -12.56
N ARG A 78 2.68 -7.60 -12.93
CA ARG A 78 1.65 -8.12 -12.01
C ARG A 78 2.29 -8.79 -10.79
N GLY A 79 1.73 -8.46 -9.61
CA GLY A 79 2.25 -8.93 -8.33
C GLY A 79 3.37 -8.07 -7.74
N GLU A 80 3.91 -7.11 -8.49
CA GLU A 80 4.84 -6.13 -7.96
C GLU A 80 4.09 -5.06 -7.15
N THR A 81 4.74 -4.56 -6.10
CA THR A 81 4.21 -3.45 -5.30
C THR A 81 4.75 -2.13 -5.83
N VAL A 82 3.86 -1.18 -6.03
CA VAL A 82 4.18 0.21 -6.36
C VAL A 82 3.52 1.15 -5.37
N TYR A 83 3.96 2.39 -5.31
CA TYR A 83 3.52 3.39 -4.35
C TYR A 83 2.99 4.61 -5.08
N SER A 84 1.81 5.10 -4.66
CA SER A 84 1.25 6.33 -5.18
C SER A 84 2.19 7.51 -4.90
N THR A 85 2.61 8.23 -5.93
CA THR A 85 3.48 9.42 -5.78
C THR A 85 2.76 10.61 -5.12
N GLU A 86 1.43 10.53 -4.98
CA GLU A 86 0.61 11.53 -4.31
C GLU A 86 0.47 11.27 -2.81
N THR A 87 0.22 9.98 -2.43
CA THR A 87 -0.13 9.65 -1.04
C THR A 87 0.90 8.74 -0.34
N GLY A 88 1.81 8.11 -1.07
CA GLY A 88 2.71 7.10 -0.53
C GLY A 88 2.08 5.72 -0.32
N ASP A 89 0.78 5.57 -0.61
CA ASP A 89 0.08 4.30 -0.39
C ASP A 89 0.59 3.20 -1.32
N ALA A 90 0.79 2.02 -0.74
CA ALA A 90 1.18 0.85 -1.49
C ALA A 90 0.00 0.25 -2.25
N MET A 91 0.23 -0.12 -3.51
CA MET A 91 -0.73 -0.87 -4.33
C MET A 91 -0.02 -1.98 -5.09
N MET A 92 -0.76 -3.05 -5.37
CA MET A 92 -0.25 -4.17 -6.18
C MET A 92 -0.66 -3.97 -7.64
N VAL A 93 0.30 -4.12 -8.56
CA VAL A 93 0.01 -4.13 -10.00
C VAL A 93 -0.81 -5.36 -10.34
N SER A 94 -1.97 -5.18 -10.96
CA SER A 94 -2.91 -6.25 -11.28
C SER A 94 -3.14 -6.46 -12.78
N LEU A 95 -2.74 -5.51 -13.62
CA LEU A 95 -2.93 -5.55 -15.06
C LEU A 95 -1.58 -5.64 -15.79
N PRO A 96 -1.53 -6.32 -16.95
CA PRO A 96 -0.35 -6.29 -17.81
C PRO A 96 -0.19 -4.90 -18.44
N GLY A 97 1.05 -4.51 -18.70
CA GLY A 97 1.43 -3.20 -19.25
C GLY A 97 2.45 -2.49 -18.37
N ASP A 98 2.65 -1.21 -18.66
CA ASP A 98 3.50 -0.34 -17.84
C ASP A 98 2.92 -0.12 -16.43
N TYR A 99 3.73 0.36 -15.51
CA TYR A 99 3.25 0.76 -14.20
C TYR A 99 2.14 1.80 -14.31
N PRO A 100 1.13 1.78 -13.41
CA PRO A 100 0.08 2.79 -13.38
C PRO A 100 0.66 4.21 -13.27
N GLU A 101 0.04 5.16 -13.97
CA GLU A 101 0.44 6.56 -13.86
C GLU A 101 0.38 7.05 -12.40
N GLY A 102 1.27 7.95 -12.03
CA GLY A 102 1.34 8.47 -10.66
C GLY A 102 1.85 7.45 -9.63
N THR A 103 2.60 6.43 -10.07
CA THR A 103 3.21 5.45 -9.15
C THR A 103 4.72 5.37 -9.32
N THR A 104 5.38 4.84 -8.30
CA THR A 104 6.82 4.53 -8.28
C THR A 104 7.05 3.19 -7.59
N THR A 105 8.14 2.52 -7.93
CA THR A 105 8.59 1.31 -7.24
C THR A 105 9.35 1.60 -5.94
N LEU A 106 9.69 2.87 -5.69
CA LEU A 106 10.39 3.30 -4.48
C LEU A 106 9.37 3.48 -3.35
N ALA A 107 9.60 2.82 -2.22
CA ALA A 107 8.77 2.97 -1.02
C ALA A 107 9.12 4.27 -0.27
N PRO A 108 8.14 5.00 0.29
CA PRO A 108 8.43 6.05 1.26
C PRO A 108 9.02 5.43 2.53
N SER A 109 9.91 6.15 3.20
CA SER A 109 10.58 5.71 4.43
C SER A 109 9.79 6.11 5.67
N THR A 110 9.07 7.23 5.59
CA THR A 110 8.27 7.80 6.69
C THR A 110 6.89 8.24 6.20
N PRO A 111 5.90 8.40 7.10
CA PRO A 111 4.60 8.95 6.75
C PRO A 111 4.63 10.43 6.31
N TYR A 112 5.77 11.08 6.50
CA TYR A 112 5.98 12.51 6.17
C TYR A 112 6.74 12.70 4.86
N ASP A 113 7.00 11.60 4.12
CA ASP A 113 7.69 11.68 2.84
C ASP A 113 6.75 12.20 1.75
N THR A 114 7.27 13.11 0.92
CA THR A 114 6.61 13.65 -0.27
C THR A 114 7.44 13.35 -1.50
N TRP A 115 6.77 13.03 -2.61
CA TRP A 115 7.44 12.74 -3.88
C TRP A 115 7.82 14.02 -4.62
N ASN A 116 9.10 14.19 -4.95
CA ASN A 116 9.60 15.39 -5.66
C ASN A 116 9.66 15.24 -7.19
N GLY A 117 9.21 14.09 -7.71
CA GLY A 117 9.28 13.74 -9.13
C GLY A 117 10.35 12.68 -9.45
N SER A 118 11.28 12.40 -8.53
CA SER A 118 12.35 11.40 -8.70
C SER A 118 12.62 10.55 -7.45
N GLU A 119 12.36 11.10 -6.27
CA GLU A 119 12.62 10.43 -4.99
C GLU A 119 11.66 10.95 -3.90
N TRP A 120 11.57 10.20 -2.81
CA TRP A 120 10.84 10.61 -1.61
C TRP A 120 11.73 11.54 -0.77
N VAL A 121 11.15 12.67 -0.34
CA VAL A 121 11.80 13.65 0.52
C VAL A 121 10.97 13.82 1.78
N THR A 122 11.58 13.61 2.94
CA THR A 122 10.91 13.74 4.23
C THR A 122 10.63 15.21 4.54
N ASP A 123 9.37 15.56 4.82
CA ASP A 123 9.01 16.82 5.44
C ASP A 123 9.43 16.80 6.91
N THR A 124 10.63 17.29 7.16
CA THR A 124 11.24 17.29 8.50
C THR A 124 10.51 18.22 9.48
N GLU A 125 9.82 19.24 9.00
CA GLU A 125 9.03 20.15 9.86
C GLU A 125 7.75 19.46 10.33
N ALA A 126 7.05 18.76 9.41
CA ALA A 126 5.86 17.98 9.76
C ALA A 126 6.22 16.81 10.69
N GLN A 127 7.32 16.11 10.44
CA GLN A 127 7.81 15.05 11.31
C GLN A 127 8.12 15.58 12.71
N GLN A 128 8.89 16.67 12.81
CA GLN A 128 9.23 17.27 14.09
C GLN A 128 7.99 17.73 14.86
N ALA A 129 7.00 18.32 14.19
CA ALA A 129 5.75 18.72 14.81
C ALA A 129 4.98 17.53 15.42
N ALA A 130 4.94 16.41 14.71
CA ALA A 130 4.29 15.19 15.20
C ALA A 130 5.06 14.55 16.37
N ASP A 131 6.39 14.54 16.33
CA ASP A 131 7.22 14.05 17.43
C ASP A 131 7.02 14.89 18.70
N VAL A 132 6.94 16.22 18.58
CA VAL A 132 6.63 17.13 19.70
C VAL A 132 5.24 16.86 20.24
N GLU A 133 4.23 16.72 19.39
CA GLU A 133 2.85 16.41 19.82
C GLU A 133 2.79 15.07 20.59
N ALA A 134 3.43 14.03 20.08
CA ALA A 134 3.52 12.73 20.73
C ALA A 134 4.20 12.84 22.11
N ALA A 135 5.28 13.63 22.22
CA ALA A 135 5.97 13.86 23.48
C ALA A 135 5.10 14.64 24.48
N GLU A 136 4.30 15.60 24.04
CA GLU A 136 3.35 16.32 24.90
C GLU A 136 2.25 15.40 25.43
N GLN A 137 1.70 14.53 24.58
CA GLN A 137 0.72 13.53 24.99
C GLN A 137 1.31 12.54 26.01
N GLN A 138 2.53 12.06 25.79
CA GLN A 138 3.23 11.20 26.74
C GLN A 138 3.47 11.93 28.07
N LYS A 139 3.94 13.17 28.06
CA LYS A 139 4.12 14.00 29.27
C LYS A 139 2.82 14.13 30.06
N ALA A 140 1.72 14.44 29.40
CA ALA A 140 0.42 14.55 30.02
C ALA A 140 -0.04 13.22 30.65
N ALA A 141 0.16 12.10 29.97
CA ALA A 141 -0.18 10.77 30.50
C ALA A 141 0.64 10.41 31.74
N LEU A 142 1.95 10.68 31.73
CA LEU A 142 2.83 10.44 32.89
C LEU A 142 2.43 11.29 34.11
N LEU A 143 2.08 12.56 33.90
CA LEU A 143 1.61 13.44 34.97
C LEU A 143 0.26 12.99 35.55
N LEU A 144 -0.67 12.56 34.69
CA LEU A 144 -1.97 12.05 35.11
C LEU A 144 -1.82 10.78 35.96
N GLU A 145 -0.99 9.83 35.51
CA GLU A 145 -0.69 8.60 36.24
C GLU A 145 -0.06 8.90 37.61
N ALA A 146 0.95 9.77 37.63
CA ALA A 146 1.63 10.15 38.87
C ALA A 146 0.66 10.83 39.87
N GLN A 147 -0.22 11.71 39.39
CA GLN A 147 -1.22 12.35 40.24
C GLN A 147 -2.22 11.35 40.83
N ALA A 148 -2.67 10.38 40.01
CA ALA A 148 -3.54 9.32 40.50
C ALA A 148 -2.86 8.48 41.58
N THR A 149 -1.60 8.14 41.40
CA THR A 149 -0.80 7.36 42.38
C THR A 149 -0.70 8.05 43.71
N ILE A 150 -0.44 9.37 43.76
CA ILE A 150 -0.23 10.08 45.01
C ILE A 150 -1.52 10.56 45.68
N SER A 151 -2.67 10.42 45.06
CA SER A 151 -3.94 11.01 45.50
C SER A 151 -4.36 10.56 46.93
N LEU A 152 -4.17 9.27 47.25
CA LEU A 152 -4.47 8.73 48.56
C LEU A 152 -3.51 9.30 49.63
N TRP A 153 -2.22 9.26 49.37
CA TRP A 153 -1.20 9.80 50.30
C TRP A 153 -1.38 11.28 50.57
N GLN A 154 -1.83 12.06 49.60
CA GLN A 154 -2.16 13.48 49.81
C GLN A 154 -3.34 13.65 50.78
N THR A 155 -4.36 12.80 50.66
CA THR A 155 -5.50 12.80 51.59
C THR A 155 -5.08 12.40 53.00
N GLU A 156 -4.27 11.35 53.14
CA GLU A 156 -3.73 10.90 54.43
C GLU A 156 -2.85 11.96 55.10
N LEU A 157 -2.04 12.68 54.30
CA LEU A 157 -1.24 13.79 54.77
C LEU A 157 -2.12 14.94 55.33
N GLN A 158 -3.21 15.28 54.62
CA GLN A 158 -4.15 16.31 55.03
C GLN A 158 -4.87 15.93 56.34
N LEU A 159 -5.17 14.65 56.54
CA LEU A 159 -5.79 14.13 57.73
C LEU A 159 -4.80 13.90 58.90
N GLY A 160 -3.51 14.01 58.64
CA GLY A 160 -2.44 13.79 59.61
C GLY A 160 -2.23 12.32 60.02
N ILE A 161 -2.64 11.37 59.15
CA ILE A 161 -2.60 9.92 59.39
C ILE A 161 -1.60 9.18 58.48
N ILE A 162 -0.90 9.88 57.61
CA ILE A 162 0.07 9.29 56.70
C ILE A 162 1.21 8.62 57.46
N SER A 163 1.64 7.42 57.02
CA SER A 163 2.82 6.74 57.57
C SER A 163 4.12 7.42 57.14
N ASP A 164 5.22 7.17 57.84
CA ASP A 164 6.55 7.69 57.43
C ASP A 164 7.00 7.08 56.11
N GLU A 165 6.66 5.84 55.79
CA GLU A 165 6.94 5.15 54.56
C GLU A 165 6.18 5.78 53.39
N ASP A 166 4.88 5.96 53.50
CA ASP A 166 4.01 6.58 52.50
C ASP A 166 4.40 8.05 52.26
N LYS A 167 4.84 8.75 53.32
CA LYS A 167 5.35 10.11 53.19
C LYS A 167 6.66 10.17 52.38
N ALA A 168 7.56 9.19 52.54
CA ALA A 168 8.77 9.08 51.77
C ALA A 168 8.44 8.80 50.28
N SER A 169 7.50 7.87 50.02
CA SER A 169 7.01 7.58 48.67
C SER A 169 6.36 8.80 48.02
N LEU A 170 5.50 9.53 48.76
CA LEU A 170 4.89 10.77 48.29
C LEU A 170 5.95 11.81 47.86
N ILE A 171 7.03 11.96 48.66
CA ILE A 171 8.12 12.88 48.34
C ILE A 171 8.83 12.44 47.04
N ALA A 172 9.13 11.14 46.88
CA ALA A 172 9.76 10.60 45.66
C ALA A 172 8.92 10.87 44.41
N TRP A 173 7.61 10.58 44.50
CA TRP A 173 6.69 10.83 43.38
C TRP A 173 6.48 12.32 43.10
N MET A 174 6.48 13.19 44.10
CA MET A 174 6.45 14.65 43.89
C MET A 174 7.69 15.16 43.17
N ASN A 175 8.87 14.58 43.46
CA ASN A 175 10.09 14.90 42.75
C ASN A 175 10.04 14.41 41.29
N TYR A 176 9.49 13.20 41.04
CA TYR A 176 9.25 12.67 39.71
C TYR A 176 8.31 13.59 38.90
N ILE A 177 7.17 14.01 39.50
CA ILE A 177 6.23 14.94 38.85
C ILE A 177 6.94 16.24 38.44
N LYS A 178 7.76 16.83 39.32
CA LYS A 178 8.55 18.02 39.00
C LYS A 178 9.54 17.78 37.85
N ALA A 179 10.21 16.62 37.85
CA ALA A 179 11.12 16.24 36.79
C ALA A 179 10.41 16.07 35.44
N VAL A 180 9.26 15.39 35.41
CA VAL A 180 8.43 15.24 34.21
C VAL A 180 7.92 16.60 33.72
N GLN A 181 7.47 17.49 34.61
CA GLN A 181 7.04 18.85 34.24
C GLN A 181 8.18 19.66 33.58
N ALA A 182 9.42 19.46 34.03
CA ALA A 182 10.58 20.14 33.50
C ALA A 182 11.08 19.58 32.13
N VAL A 183 10.56 18.45 31.68
CA VAL A 183 10.91 17.88 30.36
C VAL A 183 10.54 18.85 29.24
N ASP A 184 11.50 19.16 28.39
CA ASP A 184 11.36 20.01 27.22
C ASP A 184 10.94 19.15 26.01
N THR A 185 9.65 19.18 25.66
CA THR A 185 9.05 18.40 24.57
C THR A 185 9.51 18.87 23.20
N SER A 186 10.00 20.11 23.05
CA SER A 186 10.51 20.63 21.77
C SER A 186 11.76 19.89 21.28
N LYS A 187 12.40 19.08 22.13
CA LYS A 187 13.56 18.25 21.80
C LYS A 187 13.21 16.85 21.31
N ALA A 188 11.95 16.54 21.14
CA ALA A 188 11.55 15.26 20.57
C ALA A 188 12.19 15.05 19.17
N PRO A 189 12.55 13.81 18.79
CA PRO A 189 12.37 12.57 19.55
C PRO A 189 13.42 12.33 20.66
N ASP A 190 14.48 13.14 20.75
CA ASP A 190 15.64 12.95 21.63
C ASP A 190 15.36 13.40 23.08
N ILE A 191 14.32 12.83 23.70
CA ILE A 191 13.90 13.13 25.07
C ILE A 191 14.33 12.00 26.00
N THR A 192 15.00 12.38 27.12
CA THR A 192 15.22 11.49 28.24
C THR A 192 14.14 11.70 29.27
N TRP A 193 13.27 10.70 29.43
CA TRP A 193 12.19 10.72 30.43
C TRP A 193 12.74 10.35 31.82
N PRO A 194 12.26 11.01 32.89
CA PRO A 194 12.64 10.63 34.26
C PRO A 194 12.16 9.22 34.61
N ASP A 195 12.94 8.49 35.41
CA ASP A 195 12.56 7.18 35.91
C ASP A 195 11.46 7.30 36.97
N LYS A 196 10.46 6.40 36.90
CA LYS A 196 9.41 6.30 37.90
C LYS A 196 9.98 5.81 39.24
N PRO A 197 9.55 6.40 40.35
CA PRO A 197 9.79 5.82 41.68
C PRO A 197 9.17 4.43 41.80
N GLU A 198 9.82 3.54 42.57
CA GLU A 198 9.27 2.22 42.92
C GLU A 198 8.12 2.33 43.91
#